data_610ebfc7a1547f2bba2f0897effb1086
#
_entry.id   610ebfc7a1547f2bba2f0897effb1086
#
_cell.length_a   1.000
_cell.length_b   1.000
_cell.length_c   1.000
_cell.angle_alpha   90.00
_cell.angle_beta   90.00
_cell.angle_gamma   90.00
#
_symmetry.space_group_name_H-M   'P 1'
#
loop_
_entity.id
_entity.type
_entity.pdbx_description
1 polymer ?
#
loop_
_entity_poly.entity_id
_entity_poly.type
_entity_poly.pdbx_seq_one_letter_code
_entity_poly.pdbx_strand_id
1 'polypeptide(L)'
;MADEVSRRLVHVTGATVPLAHLGWPDLVTWRVVQGFLAVALVVVIVLEAVRLTTGLDWVVYDRLTREYEQDNPAGYALYIVGIAIVAFAVELPSVTTDVAVPAMLMLAIGDPISGLLGSGDASNVKQAWVLLVMFGVCTLLAAPFVPPAAAVLGGIAATFADGVKPRIAGYVVDDNFSIPVLGALAMWVGVRYLPF
;
A
#
# COMPACT_ATOMS: atom_id res chain seq x y z
N MET A 1 15.82 12.87 10.00
CA MET A 1 15.09 13.64 8.94
C MET A 1 15.46 13.23 7.51
N ALA A 2 16.71 12.81 7.24
CA ALA A 2 17.06 12.29 5.91
C ALA A 2 16.30 11.02 5.53
N ASP A 3 15.90 10.24 6.51
CA ASP A 3 15.27 8.93 6.29
C ASP A 3 13.83 8.98 5.83
N GLU A 4 13.06 10.02 6.19
CA GLU A 4 11.65 10.11 5.77
C GLU A 4 11.51 10.34 4.26
N VAL A 5 12.36 11.19 3.67
CA VAL A 5 12.36 11.41 2.21
C VAL A 5 12.84 10.16 1.48
N SER A 6 13.89 9.51 1.99
CA SER A 6 14.42 8.27 1.42
C SER A 6 13.38 7.16 1.45
N ARG A 7 12.66 6.98 2.55
CA ARG A 7 11.58 6.01 2.68
C ARG A 7 10.45 6.28 1.68
N ARG A 8 10.04 7.54 1.52
CA ARG A 8 9.00 7.91 0.54
C ARG A 8 9.44 7.69 -0.90
N LEU A 9 10.71 7.95 -1.21
CA LEU A 9 11.26 7.63 -2.53
C LEU A 9 11.22 6.12 -2.80
N VAL A 10 11.65 5.29 -1.84
CA VAL A 10 11.53 3.83 -1.95
C VAL A 10 10.07 3.43 -2.14
N HIS A 11 9.14 4.04 -1.41
CA HIS A 11 7.72 3.79 -1.50
C HIS A 11 7.17 4.04 -2.92
N VAL A 12 7.49 5.21 -3.49
CA VAL A 12 7.07 5.57 -4.86
C VAL A 12 7.64 4.60 -5.90
N THR A 13 8.85 4.05 -5.69
CA THR A 13 9.40 3.06 -6.63
C THR A 13 8.53 1.80 -6.75
N GLY A 14 7.75 1.48 -5.74
CA GLY A 14 6.78 0.39 -5.79
C GLY A 14 5.69 0.56 -6.87
N ALA A 15 5.43 1.79 -7.32
CA ALA A 15 4.54 2.05 -8.44
C ALA A 15 5.07 1.45 -9.75
N THR A 16 6.40 1.22 -9.87
CA THR A 16 6.97 0.62 -11.08
C THR A 16 6.42 -0.76 -11.37
N VAL A 17 6.02 -1.52 -10.34
CA VAL A 17 5.48 -2.88 -10.50
C VAL A 17 4.16 -2.89 -11.29
N PRO A 18 3.08 -2.22 -10.83
CA PRO A 18 1.83 -2.16 -11.60
C PRO A 18 1.99 -1.36 -12.91
N LEU A 19 2.82 -0.31 -12.95
CA LEU A 19 3.05 0.48 -14.16
C LEU A 19 3.81 -0.32 -15.23
N ALA A 20 4.75 -1.18 -14.87
CA ALA A 20 5.43 -2.07 -15.81
C ALA A 20 4.45 -3.07 -16.43
N HIS A 21 3.51 -3.62 -15.65
CA HIS A 21 2.44 -4.45 -16.19
C HIS A 21 1.56 -3.70 -17.19
N LEU A 22 1.20 -2.45 -16.90
CA LEU A 22 0.38 -1.63 -17.81
C LEU A 22 1.13 -1.22 -19.08
N GLY A 23 2.42 -0.88 -18.96
CA GLY A 23 3.23 -0.41 -20.07
C GLY A 23 3.71 -1.51 -21.02
N TRP A 24 3.94 -2.71 -20.50
CA TRP A 24 4.46 -3.86 -21.25
C TRP A 24 3.74 -5.16 -20.86
N PRO A 25 2.42 -5.29 -21.10
CA PRO A 25 1.61 -6.41 -20.62
C PRO A 25 2.06 -7.78 -21.14
N ASP A 26 2.64 -7.83 -22.34
CA ASP A 26 3.14 -9.06 -22.96
C ASP A 26 4.45 -9.57 -22.32
N LEU A 27 5.27 -8.65 -21.79
CA LEU A 27 6.53 -8.96 -21.13
C LEU A 27 6.33 -9.12 -19.61
N VAL A 28 5.63 -8.16 -19.01
CA VAL A 28 5.34 -8.13 -17.57
C VAL A 28 3.89 -8.58 -17.35
N THR A 29 3.64 -9.85 -17.63
CA THR A 29 2.32 -10.44 -17.39
C THR A 29 1.98 -10.41 -15.90
N TRP A 30 0.69 -10.55 -15.53
CA TRP A 30 0.30 -10.57 -14.11
C TRP A 30 0.99 -11.70 -13.33
N ARG A 31 1.25 -12.83 -13.96
CA ARG A 31 2.03 -13.93 -13.35
C ARG A 31 3.48 -13.55 -13.05
N VAL A 32 4.09 -12.71 -13.87
CA VAL A 32 5.44 -12.15 -13.60
C VAL A 32 5.38 -11.22 -12.40
N VAL A 33 4.35 -10.37 -12.28
CA VAL A 33 4.11 -9.52 -11.09
C VAL A 33 3.95 -10.37 -9.84
N GLN A 34 3.11 -11.41 -9.88
CA GLN A 34 2.92 -12.32 -8.75
C GLN A 34 4.22 -13.07 -8.40
N GLY A 35 4.96 -13.55 -9.37
CA GLY A 35 6.24 -14.21 -9.15
C GLY A 35 7.27 -13.29 -8.49
N PHE A 36 7.38 -12.05 -8.95
CA PHE A 36 8.22 -11.02 -8.34
C PHE A 36 7.82 -10.75 -6.88
N LEU A 37 6.52 -10.56 -6.64
CA LEU A 37 6.00 -10.30 -5.29
C LEU A 37 6.12 -11.51 -4.36
N ALA A 38 6.03 -12.74 -4.87
CA ALA A 38 6.30 -13.94 -4.09
C ALA A 38 7.74 -13.98 -3.59
N VAL A 39 8.70 -13.69 -4.46
CA VAL A 39 10.12 -13.61 -4.09
C VAL A 39 10.34 -12.47 -3.09
N ALA A 40 9.80 -11.28 -3.36
CA ALA A 40 9.89 -10.14 -2.46
C ALA A 40 9.30 -10.45 -1.07
N LEU A 41 8.17 -11.16 -1.02
CA LEU A 41 7.52 -11.58 0.23
C LEU A 41 8.42 -12.52 1.04
N VAL A 42 9.04 -13.52 0.39
CA VAL A 42 10.00 -14.40 1.06
C VAL A 42 11.18 -13.60 1.62
N VAL A 43 11.74 -12.69 0.81
CA VAL A 43 12.86 -11.86 1.24
C VAL A 43 12.50 -11.01 2.46
N VAL A 44 11.35 -10.31 2.45
CA VAL A 44 10.97 -9.47 3.60
C VAL A 44 10.64 -10.27 4.84
N ILE A 45 10.05 -11.47 4.70
CA ILE A 45 9.80 -12.37 5.83
C ILE A 45 11.13 -12.82 6.46
N VAL A 46 12.12 -13.17 5.66
CA VAL A 46 13.45 -13.56 6.16
C VAL A 46 14.13 -12.35 6.83
N LEU A 47 14.08 -11.17 6.20
CA LEU A 47 14.68 -9.96 6.79
C LEU A 47 14.03 -9.61 8.14
N GLU A 48 12.69 -9.66 8.23
CA GLU A 48 11.99 -9.40 9.50
C GLU A 48 12.27 -10.48 10.56
N ALA A 49 12.32 -11.76 10.15
CA ALA A 49 12.69 -12.83 11.07
C ALA A 49 14.10 -12.61 11.63
N VAL A 50 15.08 -12.27 10.79
CA VAL A 50 16.44 -11.96 11.25
C VAL A 50 16.43 -10.73 12.16
N ARG A 51 15.78 -9.63 11.76
CA ARG A 51 15.71 -8.40 12.55
C ARG A 51 15.12 -8.65 13.94
N LEU A 52 13.97 -9.31 14.02
CA LEU A 52 13.22 -9.51 15.27
C LEU A 52 13.83 -10.59 16.17
N THR A 53 14.61 -11.54 15.63
CA THR A 53 15.14 -12.66 16.43
C THR A 53 16.61 -12.51 16.80
N THR A 54 17.42 -11.86 15.97
CA THR A 54 18.88 -11.77 16.19
C THR A 54 19.33 -10.43 16.76
N GLY A 55 18.49 -9.38 16.65
CA GLY A 55 18.87 -8.01 17.01
C GLY A 55 20.05 -7.50 16.19
N LEU A 56 20.21 -7.98 14.93
CA LEU A 56 21.28 -7.57 14.05
C LEU A 56 21.22 -6.08 13.78
N ASP A 57 22.26 -5.37 14.22
CA ASP A 57 22.47 -3.95 13.92
C ASP A 57 22.97 -3.81 12.48
N TRP A 58 22.08 -3.37 11.59
CA TRP A 58 22.39 -3.18 10.18
C TRP A 58 21.80 -1.88 9.66
N VAL A 59 22.64 -1.08 9.01
CA VAL A 59 22.29 0.24 8.46
C VAL A 59 20.98 0.25 7.64
N VAL A 60 20.63 -0.87 6.98
CA VAL A 60 19.38 -0.99 6.22
C VAL A 60 18.17 -0.96 7.16
N TYR A 61 18.26 -1.64 8.31
CA TYR A 61 17.18 -1.62 9.31
C TYR A 61 17.01 -0.21 9.89
N ASP A 62 18.12 0.46 10.28
CA ASP A 62 18.07 1.82 10.82
C ASP A 62 17.44 2.84 9.87
N ARG A 63 17.60 2.63 8.56
CA ARG A 63 17.02 3.50 7.53
C ARG A 63 15.57 3.19 7.17
N LEU A 64 15.15 1.94 7.31
CA LEU A 64 13.83 1.48 6.85
C LEU A 64 12.83 1.29 7.98
N THR A 65 13.27 1.22 9.25
CA THR A 65 12.40 1.06 10.41
C THR A 65 12.24 2.35 11.19
N ARG A 66 11.08 2.52 11.79
CA ARG A 66 10.80 3.61 12.73
C ARG A 66 11.06 3.15 14.16
N GLU A 67 11.28 4.09 15.07
CA GLU A 67 11.56 3.81 16.48
C GLU A 67 10.46 2.93 17.12
N TYR A 68 9.19 3.15 16.77
CA TYR A 68 8.07 2.36 17.29
C TYR A 68 7.89 0.99 16.61
N GLU A 69 8.65 0.70 15.56
CA GLU A 69 8.63 -0.58 14.84
C GLU A 69 9.71 -1.55 15.33
N GLN A 70 10.52 -1.19 16.34
CA GLN A 70 11.65 -2.01 16.78
C GLN A 70 11.23 -3.44 17.19
N ASP A 71 10.09 -3.57 17.87
CA ASP A 71 9.55 -4.85 18.33
C ASP A 71 8.35 -5.35 17.50
N ASN A 72 8.06 -4.69 16.37
CA ASN A 72 6.89 -4.96 15.54
C ASN A 72 7.30 -5.09 14.07
N PRO A 73 6.48 -5.73 13.21
CA PRO A 73 6.73 -5.75 11.77
C PRO A 73 6.88 -4.33 11.21
N ALA A 74 7.95 -4.11 10.45
CA ALA A 74 8.27 -2.79 9.91
C ALA A 74 7.39 -2.44 8.70
N GLY A 75 7.21 -1.14 8.47
CA GLY A 75 6.39 -0.62 7.38
C GLY A 75 6.80 -1.13 6.01
N TYR A 76 8.12 -1.35 5.74
CA TYR A 76 8.56 -1.90 4.47
C TYR A 76 8.08 -3.34 4.23
N ALA A 77 8.02 -4.15 5.29
CA ALA A 77 7.51 -5.52 5.19
C ALA A 77 5.99 -5.51 4.99
N LEU A 78 5.26 -4.68 5.74
CA LEU A 78 3.83 -4.52 5.61
C LEU A 78 3.42 -3.97 4.24
N TYR A 79 4.27 -3.13 3.62
CA TYR A 79 4.11 -2.68 2.24
C TYR A 79 4.10 -3.87 1.26
N ILE A 80 5.12 -4.72 1.32
CA ILE A 80 5.21 -5.89 0.43
C ILE A 80 4.07 -6.87 0.71
N VAL A 81 3.73 -7.12 1.97
CA VAL A 81 2.60 -7.98 2.35
C VAL A 81 1.29 -7.43 1.79
N GLY A 82 1.01 -6.14 1.95
CA GLY A 82 -0.22 -5.51 1.47
C GLY A 82 -0.39 -5.62 -0.04
N ILE A 83 0.65 -5.26 -0.82
CA ILE A 83 0.58 -5.37 -2.29
C ILE A 83 0.56 -6.82 -2.78
N ALA A 84 1.25 -7.74 -2.09
CA ALA A 84 1.22 -9.17 -2.43
C ALA A 84 -0.19 -9.75 -2.23
N ILE A 85 -0.85 -9.45 -1.10
CA ILE A 85 -2.24 -9.87 -0.87
C ILE A 85 -3.14 -9.42 -2.01
N VAL A 86 -3.07 -8.14 -2.41
CA VAL A 86 -3.86 -7.60 -3.50
C VAL A 86 -3.52 -8.27 -4.83
N ALA A 87 -2.24 -8.51 -5.11
CA ALA A 87 -1.81 -9.15 -6.35
C ALA A 87 -2.28 -10.61 -6.44
N PHE A 88 -2.25 -11.36 -5.34
CA PHE A 88 -2.71 -12.75 -5.31
C PHE A 88 -4.24 -12.86 -5.19
N ALA A 89 -4.93 -11.83 -4.71
CA ALA A 89 -6.40 -11.81 -4.68
C ALA A 89 -7.02 -11.89 -6.09
N VAL A 90 -6.29 -11.56 -7.14
CA VAL A 90 -6.75 -11.72 -8.55
C VAL A 90 -7.04 -13.19 -8.92
N GLU A 91 -6.52 -14.15 -8.17
CA GLU A 91 -6.88 -15.56 -8.33
C GLU A 91 -8.27 -15.91 -7.75
N LEU A 92 -8.86 -15.00 -6.97
CA LEU A 92 -10.22 -15.18 -6.43
C LEU A 92 -11.28 -14.81 -7.48
N PRO A 93 -12.44 -15.48 -7.48
CA PRO A 93 -13.52 -15.16 -8.39
C PRO A 93 -13.91 -13.67 -8.33
N SER A 94 -14.06 -13.06 -9.49
CA SER A 94 -14.47 -11.65 -9.65
C SER A 94 -13.49 -10.58 -9.17
N VAL A 95 -12.28 -10.92 -8.74
CA VAL A 95 -11.22 -9.94 -8.52
C VAL A 95 -10.36 -9.87 -9.77
N THR A 96 -10.21 -8.68 -10.32
CA THR A 96 -9.46 -8.44 -11.57
C THR A 96 -8.24 -7.56 -11.35
N THR A 97 -7.36 -7.51 -12.32
CA THR A 97 -6.24 -6.55 -12.34
C THR A 97 -6.72 -5.11 -12.30
N ASP A 98 -7.94 -4.82 -12.79
CA ASP A 98 -8.55 -3.48 -12.74
C ASP A 98 -8.87 -3.02 -11.31
N VAL A 99 -8.94 -3.95 -10.36
CA VAL A 99 -9.03 -3.65 -8.92
C VAL A 99 -7.65 -3.62 -8.29
N ALA A 100 -6.79 -4.58 -8.65
CA ALA A 100 -5.49 -4.74 -8.01
C ALA A 100 -4.50 -3.60 -8.36
N VAL A 101 -4.43 -3.22 -9.64
CA VAL A 101 -3.51 -2.16 -10.11
C VAL A 101 -3.75 -0.82 -9.39
N PRO A 102 -4.97 -0.24 -9.40
CA PRO A 102 -5.19 1.02 -8.70
C PRO A 102 -5.00 0.90 -7.18
N ALA A 103 -5.32 -0.21 -6.56
CA ALA A 103 -5.07 -0.40 -5.12
C ALA A 103 -3.57 -0.35 -4.77
N MET A 104 -2.71 -0.95 -5.61
CA MET A 104 -1.26 -0.85 -5.48
C MET A 104 -0.77 0.59 -5.71
N LEU A 105 -1.33 1.29 -6.69
CA LEU A 105 -1.00 2.69 -6.96
C LEU A 105 -1.47 3.64 -5.85
N MET A 106 -2.61 3.37 -5.21
CA MET A 106 -3.08 4.15 -4.05
C MET A 106 -2.05 4.13 -2.92
N LEU A 107 -1.44 2.98 -2.64
CA LEU A 107 -0.37 2.89 -1.67
C LEU A 107 0.90 3.58 -2.18
N ALA A 108 1.37 3.22 -3.38
CA ALA A 108 2.67 3.66 -3.87
C ALA A 108 2.74 5.16 -4.20
N ILE A 109 1.62 5.80 -4.54
CA ILE A 109 1.54 7.21 -4.93
C ILE A 109 0.72 8.02 -3.93
N GLY A 110 -0.45 7.53 -3.53
CA GLY A 110 -1.36 8.25 -2.64
C GLY A 110 -0.76 8.49 -1.26
N ASP A 111 -0.20 7.46 -0.61
CA ASP A 111 0.40 7.59 0.71
C ASP A 111 1.61 8.55 0.74
N PRO A 112 2.60 8.48 -0.17
CA PRO A 112 3.67 9.47 -0.22
C PRO A 112 3.17 10.91 -0.41
N ILE A 113 2.16 11.14 -1.25
CA ILE A 113 1.56 12.47 -1.44
C ILE A 113 0.91 12.95 -0.14
N SER A 114 0.06 12.13 0.47
CA SER A 114 -0.59 12.44 1.75
C SER A 114 0.45 12.71 2.84
N GLY A 115 1.48 11.89 2.90
CA GLY A 115 2.56 12.04 3.87
C GLY A 115 3.41 13.28 3.67
N LEU A 116 3.65 13.73 2.41
CA LEU A 116 4.38 14.97 2.11
C LEU A 116 3.58 16.22 2.50
N LEU A 117 2.26 16.15 2.38
CA LEU A 117 1.36 17.26 2.71
C LEU A 117 1.02 17.33 4.20
N GLY A 118 1.13 16.22 4.91
CA GLY A 118 0.91 16.15 6.34
C GLY A 118 2.04 16.76 7.16
N SER A 119 1.80 16.96 8.46
CA SER A 119 2.76 17.59 9.40
C SER A 119 3.98 16.72 9.75
N GLY A 120 4.13 15.54 9.14
CA GLY A 120 5.25 14.62 9.39
C GLY A 120 5.24 13.88 10.73
N ASP A 121 4.33 14.21 11.63
CA ASP A 121 4.16 13.54 12.91
C ASP A 121 3.13 12.41 12.79
N ALA A 122 3.61 11.17 12.87
CA ALA A 122 2.78 9.97 12.77
C ALA A 122 1.77 9.81 13.94
N SER A 123 1.94 10.58 15.00
CA SER A 123 1.07 10.56 16.19
C SER A 123 -0.15 11.47 16.08
N ASN A 124 -0.14 12.43 15.16
CA ASN A 124 -1.22 13.39 14.99
C ASN A 124 -2.20 12.96 13.90
N VAL A 125 -3.49 13.17 14.18
CA VAL A 125 -4.56 12.99 13.18
C VAL A 125 -4.28 13.91 11.99
N LYS A 126 -4.26 13.34 10.77
CA LYS A 126 -4.02 14.11 9.54
C LYS A 126 -5.08 15.20 9.40
N GLN A 127 -4.65 16.37 8.91
CA GLN A 127 -5.54 17.49 8.67
C GLN A 127 -6.59 17.14 7.60
N ALA A 128 -7.82 17.63 7.76
CA ALA A 128 -8.94 17.31 6.86
C ALA A 128 -8.63 17.58 5.37
N TRP A 129 -7.91 18.66 5.08
CA TRP A 129 -7.53 18.98 3.69
C TRP A 129 -6.55 17.96 3.10
N VAL A 130 -5.64 17.38 3.91
CA VAL A 130 -4.71 16.32 3.47
C VAL A 130 -5.51 15.07 3.12
N LEU A 131 -6.49 14.71 3.95
CA LEU A 131 -7.39 13.59 3.69
C LEU A 131 -8.24 13.81 2.42
N LEU A 132 -8.68 15.05 2.17
CA LEU A 132 -9.38 15.39 0.91
C LEU A 132 -8.47 15.23 -0.31
N VAL A 133 -7.20 15.63 -0.21
CA VAL A 133 -6.22 15.39 -1.29
C VAL A 133 -6.00 13.91 -1.50
N MET A 134 -5.80 13.13 -0.41
CA MET A 134 -5.65 11.67 -0.48
C MET A 134 -6.86 11.03 -1.16
N PHE A 135 -8.06 11.41 -0.78
CA PHE A 135 -9.30 10.94 -1.41
C PHE A 135 -9.34 11.25 -2.90
N GLY A 136 -9.04 12.49 -3.28
CA GLY A 136 -9.02 12.91 -4.70
C GLY A 136 -7.98 12.13 -5.50
N VAL A 137 -6.75 12.01 -5.00
CA VAL A 137 -5.67 11.26 -5.67
C VAL A 137 -6.06 9.79 -5.83
N CYS A 138 -6.51 9.13 -4.77
CA CYS A 138 -6.86 7.71 -4.83
C CYS A 138 -8.05 7.46 -5.76
N THR A 139 -9.07 8.33 -5.74
CA THR A 139 -10.22 8.24 -6.66
C THR A 139 -9.77 8.41 -8.11
N LEU A 140 -8.91 9.38 -8.39
CA LEU A 140 -8.37 9.60 -9.75
C LEU A 140 -7.49 8.45 -10.22
N LEU A 141 -6.69 7.84 -9.35
CA LEU A 141 -5.90 6.65 -9.67
C LEU A 141 -6.77 5.44 -10.03
N ALA A 142 -7.97 5.34 -9.44
CA ALA A 142 -8.90 4.23 -9.70
C ALA A 142 -9.80 4.48 -10.91
N ALA A 143 -10.11 5.74 -11.22
CA ALA A 143 -11.09 6.12 -12.24
C ALA A 143 -10.86 5.52 -13.64
N PRO A 144 -9.62 5.29 -14.14
CA PRO A 144 -9.39 4.64 -15.42
C PRO A 144 -9.67 3.13 -15.44
N PHE A 145 -9.80 2.49 -14.27
CA PHE A 145 -9.83 1.03 -14.13
C PHE A 145 -11.19 0.48 -13.72
N VAL A 146 -11.94 1.24 -12.91
CA VAL A 146 -13.21 0.77 -12.34
C VAL A 146 -14.30 1.82 -12.51
N PRO A 147 -15.59 1.44 -12.43
CA PRO A 147 -16.71 2.38 -12.50
C PRO A 147 -16.59 3.50 -11.46
N PRO A 148 -17.15 4.69 -11.74
CA PRO A 148 -16.99 5.86 -10.87
C PRO A 148 -17.38 5.62 -9.41
N ALA A 149 -18.47 4.89 -9.17
CA ALA A 149 -18.90 4.55 -7.81
C ALA A 149 -17.87 3.68 -7.06
N ALA A 150 -17.27 2.69 -7.76
CA ALA A 150 -16.22 1.85 -7.21
C ALA A 150 -14.92 2.64 -6.96
N ALA A 151 -14.56 3.54 -7.87
CA ALA A 151 -13.40 4.43 -7.69
C ALA A 151 -13.55 5.33 -6.46
N VAL A 152 -14.74 5.90 -6.26
CA VAL A 152 -15.07 6.71 -5.08
C VAL A 152 -14.99 5.87 -3.80
N LEU A 153 -15.56 4.65 -3.79
CA LEU A 153 -15.46 3.75 -2.63
C LEU A 153 -14.02 3.39 -2.31
N GLY A 154 -13.22 3.07 -3.32
CA GLY A 154 -11.79 2.81 -3.17
C GLY A 154 -11.04 4.00 -2.57
N GLY A 155 -11.31 5.21 -3.08
CA GLY A 155 -10.74 6.45 -2.57
C GLY A 155 -11.12 6.73 -1.11
N ILE A 156 -12.40 6.50 -0.74
CA ILE A 156 -12.85 6.61 0.66
C ILE A 156 -12.10 5.62 1.55
N ALA A 157 -12.03 4.35 1.15
CA ALA A 157 -11.40 3.30 1.94
C ALA A 157 -9.90 3.54 2.12
N ALA A 158 -9.19 3.93 1.06
CA ALA A 158 -7.77 4.27 1.12
C ALA A 158 -7.52 5.49 2.03
N THR A 159 -8.36 6.53 1.93
CA THR A 159 -8.28 7.71 2.78
C THR A 159 -8.55 7.40 4.25
N PHE A 160 -9.55 6.55 4.52
CA PHE A 160 -9.82 6.08 5.86
C PHE A 160 -8.63 5.30 6.44
N ALA A 161 -8.04 4.38 5.65
CA ALA A 161 -6.86 3.61 6.04
C ALA A 161 -5.64 4.49 6.35
N ASP A 162 -5.45 5.56 5.58
CA ASP A 162 -4.38 6.54 5.76
C ASP A 162 -4.59 7.44 6.98
N GLY A 163 -5.84 7.86 7.23
CA GLY A 163 -6.20 8.79 8.32
C GLY A 163 -6.42 8.12 9.68
N VAL A 164 -6.78 6.85 9.69
CA VAL A 164 -7.12 6.11 10.92
C VAL A 164 -6.17 4.93 11.06
N LYS A 165 -5.36 4.96 12.12
CA LYS A 165 -4.44 3.87 12.47
C LYS A 165 -5.01 3.10 13.67
N PRO A 166 -5.92 2.14 13.45
CA PRO A 166 -6.56 1.40 14.54
C PRO A 166 -5.52 0.54 15.26
N ARG A 167 -5.74 0.37 16.57
CA ARG A 167 -4.96 -0.57 17.37
C ARG A 167 -5.75 -1.84 17.59
N ILE A 168 -5.19 -2.97 17.13
CA ILE A 168 -5.78 -4.30 17.33
C ILE A 168 -4.84 -5.12 18.21
N ALA A 169 -5.31 -5.55 19.35
CA ALA A 169 -4.51 -6.31 20.33
C ALA A 169 -3.17 -5.63 20.73
N GLY A 170 -3.16 -4.29 20.77
CA GLY A 170 -1.97 -3.49 21.11
C GLY A 170 -1.11 -3.09 19.90
N TYR A 171 -1.33 -3.67 18.71
CA TYR A 171 -0.62 -3.35 17.48
C TYR A 171 -1.32 -2.26 16.68
N VAL A 172 -0.57 -1.30 16.19
CA VAL A 172 -1.08 -0.31 15.23
C VAL A 172 -1.18 -0.97 13.86
N VAL A 173 -2.36 -0.97 13.27
CA VAL A 173 -2.53 -1.41 11.87
C VAL A 173 -1.93 -0.33 10.97
N ASP A 174 -0.84 -0.68 10.32
CA ASP A 174 -0.05 0.24 9.49
C ASP A 174 -0.77 0.54 8.16
N ASP A 175 -0.65 1.78 7.72
CA ASP A 175 -1.24 2.27 6.46
C ASP A 175 -0.67 1.55 5.23
N ASN A 176 0.59 1.11 5.27
CA ASN A 176 1.22 0.32 4.20
C ASN A 176 0.49 -1.01 3.91
N PHE A 177 -0.17 -1.57 4.91
CA PHE A 177 -1.00 -2.76 4.77
C PHE A 177 -2.44 -2.40 4.43
N SER A 178 -3.02 -1.47 5.18
CA SER A 178 -4.47 -1.22 5.13
C SER A 178 -4.91 -0.45 3.87
N ILE A 179 -4.10 0.48 3.35
CA ILE A 179 -4.46 1.22 2.14
C ILE A 179 -4.74 0.30 0.94
N PRO A 180 -3.80 -0.57 0.51
CA PRO A 180 -4.05 -1.39 -0.68
C PRO A 180 -5.14 -2.44 -0.44
N VAL A 181 -5.19 -3.04 0.74
CA VAL A 181 -6.16 -4.11 1.04
C VAL A 181 -7.58 -3.56 1.13
N LEU A 182 -7.81 -2.47 1.88
CA LEU A 182 -9.13 -1.87 2.01
C LEU A 182 -9.56 -1.17 0.73
N GLY A 183 -8.63 -0.52 0.00
CA GLY A 183 -8.88 0.06 -1.30
C GLY A 183 -9.35 -0.98 -2.31
N ALA A 184 -8.64 -2.10 -2.42
CA ALA A 184 -9.02 -3.22 -3.30
C ALA A 184 -10.39 -3.81 -2.91
N LEU A 185 -10.61 -4.08 -1.63
CA LEU A 185 -11.87 -4.63 -1.13
C LEU A 185 -13.05 -3.70 -1.44
N ALA A 186 -12.91 -2.40 -1.19
CA ALA A 186 -13.97 -1.42 -1.44
C ALA A 186 -14.26 -1.26 -2.94
N MET A 187 -13.24 -1.23 -3.79
CA MET A 187 -13.43 -1.23 -5.24
C MET A 187 -14.09 -2.51 -5.74
N TRP A 188 -13.67 -3.67 -5.25
CA TRP A 188 -14.30 -4.93 -5.59
C TRP A 188 -15.78 -4.97 -5.21
N VAL A 189 -16.13 -4.51 -4.00
CA VAL A 189 -17.55 -4.38 -3.56
C VAL A 189 -18.30 -3.43 -4.49
N GLY A 190 -17.69 -2.28 -4.84
CA GLY A 190 -18.28 -1.32 -5.75
C GLY A 190 -18.55 -1.90 -7.13
N VAL A 191 -17.58 -2.58 -7.72
CA VAL A 191 -17.72 -3.24 -9.04
C VAL A 191 -18.77 -4.34 -9.00
N ARG A 192 -18.87 -5.08 -7.90
CA ARG A 192 -19.73 -6.27 -7.81
C ARG A 192 -21.21 -5.95 -7.50
N TYR A 193 -21.46 -4.91 -6.72
CA TYR A 193 -22.77 -4.69 -6.11
C TYR A 193 -23.40 -3.33 -6.40
N LEU A 194 -22.64 -2.34 -6.90
CA LEU A 194 -23.23 -1.06 -7.25
C LEU A 194 -23.64 -1.02 -8.74
N PRO A 195 -24.77 -0.39 -9.06
CA PRO A 195 -25.18 -0.20 -10.45
C PRO A 195 -24.18 0.75 -11.15
N PHE A 196 -23.96 0.50 -12.43
CA PHE A 196 -23.16 1.35 -13.32
C PHE A 196 -23.97 2.54 -13.79
#